data_d1b469f118a06ac6eb72d6314ea1afb9
#
_entry.id   d1b469f118a06ac6eb72d6314ea1afb9
#
_cell.length_a   1.000
_cell.length_b   1.000
_cell.length_c   1.000
_cell.angle_alpha   90.00
_cell.angle_beta   90.00
_cell.angle_gamma   90.00
#
_symmetry.space_group_name_H-M   'P 1'
#
loop_
_entity.id
_entity.type
_entity.pdbx_description
1 polymer ?
#
loop_
_entity_poly.entity_id
_entity_poly.type
_entity_poly.pdbx_seq_one_letter_code
_entity_poly.pdbx_strand_id
1 'polypeptide(L)'
;KRVLGAKGNRMIDKYYNGVIEQVVSGIGNVEHNSILVRYSNDFSIWDLESVNHYKDQSDIFFTCHEFSYNKIAEAYEPYLGLIRQMFHRYCSGTLEEFMEECDVYKLQRPVFESYFENGFCERTEQILIDEVEYEQERMRNSIVTMLQKLSEIRPVVIVLNRFQLASKSTMQLTNRLLQTKNKNIGIVLGVNDVQSIPEFAHE
;
A
#
# COMPACT_ATOMS: atom_id res chain seq x y z
N LYS A 1 -36.56 -6.75 -5.90
CA LYS A 1 -35.27 -7.07 -5.25
C LYS A 1 -34.03 -6.69 -6.09
N ARG A 2 -34.10 -6.72 -7.44
CA ARG A 2 -32.96 -6.36 -8.33
C ARG A 2 -32.66 -4.85 -8.43
N VAL A 3 -33.61 -3.99 -8.17
CA VAL A 3 -33.48 -2.53 -8.35
C VAL A 3 -32.77 -1.84 -7.19
N LEU A 4 -32.86 -2.37 -5.98
CA LEU A 4 -32.20 -1.82 -4.81
C LEU A 4 -30.66 -2.07 -4.80
N GLY A 5 -30.21 -3.21 -5.33
CA GLY A 5 -28.78 -3.52 -5.44
C GLY A 5 -28.03 -2.57 -6.40
N ALA A 6 -28.62 -2.27 -7.57
CA ALA A 6 -27.98 -1.42 -8.57
C ALA A 6 -27.87 0.06 -8.14
N LYS A 7 -28.84 0.58 -7.37
CA LYS A 7 -28.78 1.95 -6.85
C LYS A 7 -27.78 2.10 -5.69
N GLY A 8 -27.65 1.07 -4.85
CA GLY A 8 -26.67 1.05 -3.77
C GLY A 8 -25.22 1.07 -4.29
N ASN A 9 -24.91 0.26 -5.28
CA ASN A 9 -23.57 0.21 -5.88
C ASN A 9 -23.20 1.55 -6.52
N ARG A 10 -24.08 2.17 -7.32
CA ARG A 10 -23.80 3.50 -7.94
C ARG A 10 -23.51 4.60 -6.92
N MET A 11 -24.10 4.56 -5.75
CA MET A 11 -23.86 5.56 -4.70
C MET A 11 -22.52 5.33 -4.02
N ILE A 12 -22.13 4.08 -3.78
CA ILE A 12 -20.82 3.69 -3.26
C ILE A 12 -19.73 4.06 -4.27
N ASP A 13 -19.92 3.72 -5.55
CA ASP A 13 -18.99 4.03 -6.63
C ASP A 13 -18.72 5.55 -6.72
N LYS A 14 -19.79 6.36 -6.71
CA LYS A 14 -19.65 7.82 -6.74
C LYS A 14 -18.90 8.38 -5.51
N TYR A 15 -19.21 7.86 -4.33
CA TYR A 15 -18.53 8.27 -3.11
C TYR A 15 -17.05 7.89 -3.13
N TYR A 16 -16.75 6.65 -3.50
CA TYR A 16 -15.38 6.14 -3.52
C TYR A 16 -14.53 6.84 -4.59
N ASN A 17 -15.09 7.11 -5.77
CA ASN A 17 -14.44 7.90 -6.80
C ASN A 17 -14.09 9.30 -6.28
N GLY A 18 -15.01 9.98 -5.59
CA GLY A 18 -14.76 11.28 -4.99
C GLY A 18 -13.65 11.25 -3.92
N VAL A 19 -13.57 10.17 -3.14
CA VAL A 19 -12.48 9.99 -2.16
C VAL A 19 -11.13 9.82 -2.85
N ILE A 20 -11.06 9.02 -3.90
CA ILE A 20 -9.81 8.84 -4.68
C ILE A 20 -9.38 10.18 -5.28
N GLU A 21 -10.30 10.92 -5.90
CA GLU A 21 -10.04 12.26 -6.45
C GLU A 21 -9.54 13.23 -5.37
N GLN A 22 -10.12 13.20 -4.19
CA GLN A 22 -9.68 14.02 -3.05
C GLN A 22 -8.25 13.69 -2.63
N VAL A 23 -7.89 12.41 -2.53
CA VAL A 23 -6.54 12.00 -2.16
C VAL A 23 -5.53 12.36 -3.25
N VAL A 24 -5.86 12.14 -4.53
CA VAL A 24 -5.00 12.54 -5.66
C VAL A 24 -4.77 14.04 -5.65
N SER A 25 -5.82 14.84 -5.48
CA SER A 25 -5.71 16.31 -5.41
C SER A 25 -4.98 16.80 -4.15
N GLY A 26 -4.98 15.99 -3.10
CA GLY A 26 -4.29 16.26 -1.84
C GLY A 26 -2.79 15.98 -1.85
N ILE A 27 -2.27 15.36 -2.92
CA ILE A 27 -0.83 15.13 -3.05
C ILE A 27 -0.08 16.46 -2.96
N GLY A 28 0.96 16.50 -2.14
CA GLY A 28 1.68 17.73 -1.78
C GLY A 28 1.18 18.39 -0.49
N ASN A 29 0.02 17.97 0.04
CA ASN A 29 -0.54 18.45 1.31
C ASN A 29 -0.65 17.28 2.31
N VAL A 30 0.02 17.40 3.45
CA VAL A 30 0.07 16.33 4.48
C VAL A 30 -1.28 16.07 5.13
N GLU A 31 -2.16 17.07 5.22
CA GLU A 31 -3.41 16.95 5.99
C GLU A 31 -4.52 16.16 5.27
N HIS A 32 -4.43 15.99 3.95
CA HIS A 32 -5.53 15.48 3.13
C HIS A 32 -5.16 14.32 2.19
N ASN A 33 -4.00 13.71 2.40
CA ASN A 33 -3.51 12.68 1.49
C ASN A 33 -3.85 11.24 1.89
N SER A 34 -4.60 11.03 2.98
CA SER A 34 -4.97 9.66 3.40
C SER A 34 -6.38 9.63 3.99
N ILE A 35 -7.19 8.69 3.52
CA ILE A 35 -8.61 8.58 3.89
C ILE A 35 -8.97 7.11 4.14
N LEU A 36 -9.71 6.87 5.23
CA LEU A 36 -10.35 5.59 5.53
C LEU A 36 -11.81 5.61 5.04
N VAL A 37 -12.14 4.69 4.15
CA VAL A 37 -13.51 4.49 3.62
C VAL A 37 -14.13 3.27 4.25
N ARG A 38 -15.30 3.45 4.86
CA ARG A 38 -16.11 2.38 5.43
C ARG A 38 -17.31 2.13 4.54
N TYR A 39 -17.56 0.87 4.21
CA TYR A 39 -18.70 0.47 3.38
C TYR A 39 -19.35 -0.81 3.90
N SER A 40 -20.67 -0.93 3.70
CA SER A 40 -21.46 -2.07 4.17
C SER A 40 -21.69 -3.16 3.13
N ASN A 41 -21.54 -2.83 1.84
CA ASN A 41 -21.77 -3.78 0.75
C ASN A 41 -20.45 -4.07 0.06
N ASP A 42 -20.20 -5.35 -0.20
CA ASP A 42 -19.01 -5.76 -0.92
C ASP A 42 -19.08 -5.29 -2.40
N PHE A 43 -17.98 -4.72 -2.89
CA PHE A 43 -17.83 -4.27 -4.27
C PHE A 43 -16.37 -4.44 -4.71
N SER A 44 -16.11 -4.42 -6.01
CA SER A 44 -14.77 -4.46 -6.57
C SER A 44 -14.28 -3.05 -6.90
N ILE A 45 -13.09 -2.69 -6.45
CA ILE A 45 -12.47 -1.39 -6.80
C ILE A 45 -12.09 -1.30 -8.27
N TRP A 46 -11.96 -2.43 -8.95
CA TRP A 46 -11.60 -2.48 -10.37
C TRP A 46 -12.69 -1.93 -11.30
N ASP A 47 -13.93 -1.84 -10.80
CA ASP A 47 -15.07 -1.28 -11.54
C ASP A 47 -15.17 0.25 -11.38
N LEU A 48 -14.32 0.87 -10.55
CA LEU A 48 -14.33 2.31 -10.31
C LEU A 48 -13.73 3.10 -11.47
N GLU A 49 -14.44 4.14 -11.89
CA GLU A 49 -14.02 5.03 -12.99
C GLU A 49 -12.70 5.74 -12.67
N SER A 50 -12.53 6.23 -11.43
CA SER A 50 -11.30 6.88 -10.97
C SER A 50 -10.09 5.95 -11.02
N VAL A 51 -10.25 4.67 -10.69
CA VAL A 51 -9.17 3.68 -10.78
C VAL A 51 -8.69 3.54 -12.23
N ASN A 52 -9.61 3.43 -13.18
CA ASN A 52 -9.26 3.36 -14.60
C ASN A 52 -8.66 4.67 -15.11
N HIS A 53 -9.16 5.82 -14.62
CA HIS A 53 -8.66 7.13 -15.02
C HIS A 53 -7.21 7.40 -14.55
N TYR A 54 -6.91 7.11 -13.27
CA TYR A 54 -5.60 7.45 -12.69
C TYR A 54 -4.50 6.43 -12.98
N LYS A 55 -4.85 5.18 -13.31
CA LYS A 55 -3.88 4.11 -13.58
C LYS A 55 -2.90 4.46 -14.70
N ASP A 56 -3.32 5.24 -15.68
CA ASP A 56 -2.53 5.60 -16.85
C ASP A 56 -1.97 7.04 -16.81
N GLN A 57 -2.16 7.76 -15.69
CA GLN A 57 -1.61 9.11 -15.56
C GLN A 57 -0.09 9.11 -15.38
N SER A 58 0.57 10.14 -15.95
CA SER A 58 2.02 10.26 -15.94
C SER A 58 2.58 10.93 -14.68
N ASP A 59 1.78 11.76 -14.00
CA ASP A 59 2.28 12.65 -12.93
C ASP A 59 2.31 12.02 -11.55
N ILE A 60 1.54 10.96 -11.36
CA ILE A 60 1.50 10.15 -10.13
C ILE A 60 1.71 8.68 -10.46
N PHE A 61 2.22 7.91 -9.52
CA PHE A 61 2.17 6.46 -9.57
C PHE A 61 0.93 5.99 -8.80
N PHE A 62 -0.08 5.58 -9.54
CA PHE A 62 -1.35 5.13 -8.98
C PHE A 62 -1.41 3.59 -8.96
N THR A 63 -1.70 3.02 -7.80
CA THR A 63 -1.82 1.57 -7.65
C THR A 63 -3.02 1.20 -6.79
N CYS A 64 -3.63 0.07 -7.13
CA CYS A 64 -4.74 -0.52 -6.38
C CYS A 64 -4.42 -1.95 -5.99
N HIS A 65 -4.85 -2.34 -4.79
CA HIS A 65 -4.81 -3.72 -4.35
C HIS A 65 -6.12 -4.07 -3.64
N GLU A 66 -6.66 -5.23 -3.96
CA GLU A 66 -7.88 -5.76 -3.35
C GLU A 66 -7.55 -7.08 -2.66
N PHE A 67 -7.63 -7.09 -1.31
CA PHE A 67 -7.43 -8.30 -0.53
C PHE A 67 -8.61 -9.27 -0.74
N SER A 68 -8.33 -10.57 -0.74
CA SER A 68 -9.30 -11.62 -1.07
C SER A 68 -9.61 -12.50 0.13
N TYR A 69 -10.87 -12.87 0.29
CA TYR A 69 -11.30 -13.88 1.27
C TYR A 69 -10.74 -15.28 0.97
N ASN A 70 -10.37 -15.53 -0.28
CA ASN A 70 -9.93 -16.84 -0.75
C ASN A 70 -8.41 -17.02 -0.74
N LYS A 71 -7.65 -15.99 -0.37
CA LYS A 71 -6.19 -16.00 -0.34
C LYS A 71 -5.70 -15.40 0.97
N ILE A 72 -4.77 -16.08 1.63
CA ILE A 72 -4.05 -15.52 2.78
C ILE A 72 -3.14 -14.42 2.25
N ALA A 73 -3.29 -13.22 2.77
CA ALA A 73 -2.44 -12.08 2.40
C ALA A 73 -1.00 -12.34 2.84
N GLU A 74 -0.06 -12.10 1.94
CA GLU A 74 1.37 -12.20 2.23
C GLU A 74 1.84 -11.02 3.08
N ALA A 75 2.96 -11.21 3.79
CA ALA A 75 3.56 -10.14 4.57
C ALA A 75 3.98 -8.99 3.62
N TYR A 76 3.63 -7.76 4.02
CA TYR A 76 3.95 -6.52 3.29
C TYR A 76 3.34 -6.40 1.88
N GLU A 77 2.42 -7.30 1.51
CA GLU A 77 1.64 -7.14 0.28
C GLU A 77 0.71 -5.90 0.40
N PRO A 78 0.61 -5.01 -0.60
CA PRO A 78 1.27 -5.02 -1.92
C PRO A 78 2.54 -4.16 -1.99
N TYR A 79 3.06 -3.66 -0.88
CA TYR A 79 4.11 -2.64 -0.84
C TYR A 79 5.42 -3.07 -1.52
N LEU A 80 5.84 -4.31 -1.35
CA LEU A 80 7.05 -4.81 -2.00
C LEU A 80 6.92 -4.81 -3.54
N GLY A 81 5.76 -5.22 -4.05
CA GLY A 81 5.46 -5.17 -5.48
C GLY A 81 5.42 -3.75 -6.03
N LEU A 82 4.87 -2.82 -5.27
CA LEU A 82 4.83 -1.40 -5.59
C LEU A 82 6.25 -0.81 -5.70
N ILE A 83 7.09 -1.03 -4.68
CA ILE A 83 8.48 -0.54 -4.66
C ILE A 83 9.26 -1.10 -5.86
N ARG A 84 9.14 -2.41 -6.12
CA ARG A 84 9.77 -3.06 -7.27
C ARG A 84 9.36 -2.39 -8.59
N GLN A 85 8.06 -2.18 -8.81
CA GLN A 85 7.55 -1.56 -10.03
C GLN A 85 8.06 -0.11 -10.19
N MET A 86 8.03 0.68 -9.12
CA MET A 86 8.52 2.05 -9.15
C MET A 86 10.01 2.11 -9.41
N PHE A 87 10.79 1.27 -8.73
CA PHE A 87 12.24 1.19 -8.93
C PHE A 87 12.57 0.92 -10.40
N HIS A 88 12.03 -0.15 -10.99
CA HIS A 88 12.30 -0.49 -12.39
C HIS A 88 11.82 0.55 -13.39
N ARG A 89 10.80 1.33 -13.04
CA ARG A 89 10.23 2.33 -13.94
C ARG A 89 10.93 3.69 -13.88
N TYR A 90 11.43 4.07 -12.71
CA TYR A 90 11.87 5.44 -12.45
C TYR A 90 13.32 5.58 -11.98
N CYS A 91 13.95 4.52 -11.51
CA CYS A 91 15.35 4.56 -11.08
C CYS A 91 16.27 4.09 -12.21
N SER A 92 17.37 4.82 -12.42
CA SER A 92 18.39 4.48 -13.42
C SER A 92 19.64 3.82 -12.83
N GLY A 93 19.78 3.83 -11.49
CA GLY A 93 20.89 3.20 -10.75
C GLY A 93 20.70 1.72 -10.50
N THR A 94 21.67 1.10 -9.86
CA THR A 94 21.60 -0.29 -9.41
C THR A 94 20.72 -0.42 -8.16
N LEU A 95 20.18 -1.63 -7.94
CA LEU A 95 19.41 -1.91 -6.72
C LEU A 95 20.29 -1.76 -5.46
N GLU A 96 21.56 -2.13 -5.55
CA GLU A 96 22.52 -1.99 -4.45
C GLU A 96 22.70 -0.52 -4.05
N GLU A 97 22.94 0.37 -5.00
CA GLU A 97 23.06 1.82 -4.76
C GLU A 97 21.76 2.38 -4.15
N PHE A 98 20.61 1.99 -4.65
CA PHE A 98 19.32 2.40 -4.12
C PHE A 98 19.10 1.93 -2.68
N MET A 99 19.46 0.68 -2.37
CA MET A 99 19.37 0.15 -1.01
C MET A 99 20.36 0.84 -0.06
N GLU A 100 21.53 1.26 -0.55
CA GLU A 100 22.48 2.06 0.23
C GLU A 100 21.95 3.46 0.54
N GLU A 101 21.40 4.15 -0.46
CA GLU A 101 20.75 5.45 -0.29
C GLU A 101 19.57 5.41 0.68
N CYS A 102 18.86 4.29 0.76
CA CYS A 102 17.75 4.08 1.67
C CYS A 102 18.19 3.54 3.05
N ASP A 103 19.47 3.40 3.30
CA ASP A 103 20.04 2.84 4.55
C ASP A 103 19.46 1.47 4.91
N VAL A 104 19.23 0.63 3.88
CA VAL A 104 18.71 -0.73 4.08
C VAL A 104 19.75 -1.57 4.80
N TYR A 105 19.33 -2.18 5.90
CA TYR A 105 20.21 -3.01 6.71
C TYR A 105 20.83 -4.17 5.91
N LYS A 106 22.14 -4.32 6.01
CA LYS A 106 22.91 -5.24 5.14
C LYS A 106 22.39 -6.68 5.14
N LEU A 107 21.94 -7.19 6.28
CA LEU A 107 21.40 -8.56 6.37
C LEU A 107 20.02 -8.72 5.71
N GLN A 108 19.32 -7.63 5.42
CA GLN A 108 18.03 -7.66 4.71
C GLN A 108 18.15 -7.47 3.20
N ARG A 109 19.28 -6.97 2.71
CA ARG A 109 19.50 -6.72 1.27
C ARG A 109 19.26 -7.96 0.41
N PRO A 110 19.74 -9.18 0.76
CA PRO A 110 19.46 -10.38 -0.03
C PRO A 110 17.96 -10.70 -0.16
N VAL A 111 17.15 -10.36 0.84
CA VAL A 111 15.69 -10.53 0.80
C VAL A 111 15.07 -9.62 -0.27
N PHE A 112 15.50 -8.35 -0.32
CA PHE A 112 15.03 -7.41 -1.33
C PHE A 112 15.55 -7.78 -2.72
N GLU A 113 16.82 -8.15 -2.85
CA GLU A 113 17.41 -8.62 -4.11
C GLU A 113 16.61 -9.78 -4.70
N SER A 114 16.38 -10.83 -3.92
CA SER A 114 15.58 -11.98 -4.34
C SER A 114 14.17 -11.56 -4.77
N TYR A 115 13.53 -10.66 -4.02
CA TYR A 115 12.20 -10.19 -4.36
C TYR A 115 12.18 -9.35 -5.65
N PHE A 116 13.16 -8.48 -5.84
CA PHE A 116 13.26 -7.63 -7.03
C PHE A 116 13.56 -8.43 -8.29
N GLU A 117 14.37 -9.48 -8.19
CA GLU A 117 14.69 -10.36 -9.31
C GLU A 117 13.55 -11.31 -9.65
N ASN A 118 13.03 -12.03 -8.67
CA ASN A 118 12.12 -13.15 -8.86
C ASN A 118 10.64 -12.82 -8.65
N GLY A 119 10.33 -11.68 -7.98
CA GLY A 119 8.98 -11.29 -7.61
C GLY A 119 8.41 -12.01 -6.38
N PHE A 120 9.21 -12.84 -5.73
CA PHE A 120 8.87 -13.49 -4.45
C PHE A 120 10.14 -13.60 -3.60
N CYS A 121 9.94 -13.67 -2.29
CA CYS A 121 11.03 -13.88 -1.35
C CYS A 121 11.15 -15.38 -1.06
N GLU A 122 12.25 -16.01 -1.48
CA GLU A 122 12.62 -17.29 -0.91
C GLU A 122 12.96 -17.07 0.56
N ARG A 123 12.24 -17.74 1.45
CA ARG A 123 12.56 -17.69 2.89
C ARG A 123 13.95 -18.29 3.06
N THR A 124 14.96 -17.45 3.13
CA THR A 124 16.26 -17.84 3.64
C THR A 124 16.13 -18.16 5.11
N GLU A 125 16.47 -19.36 5.47
CA GLU A 125 16.35 -19.94 6.80
C GLU A 125 17.09 -19.15 7.86
N GLN A 126 16.53 -19.21 9.10
CA GLN A 126 17.13 -18.83 10.36
C GLN A 126 17.19 -17.34 10.72
N ILE A 127 16.01 -16.77 10.91
CA ILE A 127 15.90 -15.68 11.90
C ILE A 127 15.83 -16.37 13.26
N LEU A 128 16.82 -16.13 14.12
CA LEU A 128 16.79 -16.58 15.52
C LEU A 128 15.54 -16.05 16.20
N ILE A 129 14.81 -16.89 16.91
CA ILE A 129 13.46 -16.62 17.44
C ILE A 129 13.42 -15.35 18.32
N ASP A 130 14.50 -15.03 19.00
CA ASP A 130 14.60 -13.88 19.90
C ASP A 130 14.74 -12.50 19.22
N GLU A 131 15.00 -12.48 17.90
CA GLU A 131 15.18 -11.24 17.12
C GLU A 131 14.03 -10.93 16.16
N VAL A 132 12.97 -11.75 16.14
CA VAL A 132 11.90 -11.69 15.13
C VAL A 132 11.21 -10.31 15.11
N GLU A 133 10.88 -9.75 16.26
CA GLU A 133 10.22 -8.43 16.33
C GLU A 133 11.14 -7.31 15.85
N TYR A 134 12.40 -7.37 16.23
CA TYR A 134 13.42 -6.39 15.84
C TYR A 134 13.69 -6.43 14.33
N GLU A 135 13.79 -7.62 13.75
CA GLU A 135 13.96 -7.79 12.31
C GLU A 135 12.71 -7.36 11.53
N GLN A 136 11.52 -7.60 12.06
CA GLN A 136 10.27 -7.10 11.47
C GLN A 136 10.21 -5.57 11.49
N GLU A 137 10.65 -4.93 12.58
CA GLU A 137 10.71 -3.46 12.66
C GLU A 137 11.72 -2.88 11.67
N ARG A 138 12.89 -3.48 11.54
CA ARG A 138 13.89 -3.10 10.53
C ARG A 138 13.34 -3.26 9.11
N MET A 139 12.64 -4.37 8.82
CA MET A 139 12.02 -4.59 7.53
C MET A 139 10.99 -3.51 7.22
N ARG A 140 10.11 -3.17 8.17
CA ARG A 140 9.14 -2.09 8.01
C ARG A 140 9.83 -0.75 7.74
N ASN A 141 10.87 -0.43 8.49
CA ASN A 141 11.63 0.81 8.31
C ASN A 141 12.28 0.87 6.93
N SER A 142 12.91 -0.21 6.47
CA SER A 142 13.50 -0.29 5.12
C SER A 142 12.45 -0.08 4.02
N ILE A 143 11.30 -0.73 4.12
CA ILE A 143 10.20 -0.56 3.15
C ILE A 143 9.67 0.88 3.15
N VAL A 144 9.48 1.48 4.33
CA VAL A 144 9.04 2.87 4.46
C VAL A 144 10.03 3.82 3.82
N THR A 145 11.33 3.69 4.13
CA THR A 145 12.38 4.56 3.58
C THR A 145 12.48 4.45 2.07
N MET A 146 12.46 3.23 1.52
CA MET A 146 12.46 3.01 0.07
C MET A 146 11.26 3.65 -0.61
N LEU A 147 10.04 3.48 -0.03
CA LEU A 147 8.84 4.07 -0.59
C LEU A 147 8.85 5.61 -0.51
N GLN A 148 9.35 6.17 0.59
CA GLN A 148 9.53 7.62 0.73
C GLN A 148 10.48 8.15 -0.34
N LYS A 149 11.64 7.51 -0.54
CA LYS A 149 12.62 7.90 -1.56
C LYS A 149 12.04 7.85 -2.97
N LEU A 150 11.32 6.79 -3.30
CA LEU A 150 10.64 6.66 -4.60
C LEU A 150 9.53 7.70 -4.77
N SER A 151 8.82 8.07 -3.71
CA SER A 151 7.78 9.08 -3.75
C SER A 151 8.31 10.50 -3.99
N GLU A 152 9.60 10.77 -3.72
CA GLU A 152 10.26 12.02 -4.09
C GLU A 152 10.48 12.12 -5.60
N ILE A 153 10.71 10.98 -6.26
CA ILE A 153 10.87 10.92 -7.73
C ILE A 153 9.49 11.02 -8.40
N ARG A 154 8.50 10.29 -7.88
CA ARG A 154 7.13 10.24 -8.40
C ARG A 154 6.15 10.07 -7.25
N PRO A 155 5.25 11.03 -7.00
CA PRO A 155 4.21 10.88 -5.99
C PRO A 155 3.39 9.61 -6.20
N VAL A 156 2.95 9.00 -5.09
CA VAL A 156 2.29 7.70 -5.07
C VAL A 156 0.91 7.82 -4.46
N VAL A 157 -0.08 7.21 -5.10
CA VAL A 157 -1.40 6.97 -4.50
C VAL A 157 -1.68 5.47 -4.46
N ILE A 158 -1.98 4.98 -3.26
CA ILE A 158 -2.19 3.56 -2.97
C ILE A 158 -3.64 3.38 -2.51
N VAL A 159 -4.41 2.58 -3.24
CA VAL A 159 -5.78 2.22 -2.86
C VAL A 159 -5.79 0.77 -2.40
N LEU A 160 -6.11 0.54 -1.13
CA LEU A 160 -6.17 -0.78 -0.50
C LEU A 160 -7.62 -1.10 -0.15
N ASN A 161 -8.24 -2.03 -0.87
CA ASN A 161 -9.63 -2.45 -0.61
C ASN A 161 -9.68 -3.75 0.19
N ARG A 162 -10.73 -3.93 0.98
CA ARG A 162 -10.88 -5.04 1.94
C ARG A 162 -9.68 -5.14 2.89
N PHE A 163 -9.22 -3.99 3.37
CA PHE A 163 -8.00 -3.89 4.17
C PHE A 163 -8.06 -4.70 5.48
N GLN A 164 -9.25 -5.00 6.00
CA GLN A 164 -9.43 -5.92 7.14
C GLN A 164 -8.89 -7.33 6.88
N LEU A 165 -8.65 -7.71 5.62
CA LEU A 165 -8.09 -9.01 5.23
C LEU A 165 -6.57 -8.97 5.01
N ALA A 166 -5.95 -7.81 5.17
CA ALA A 166 -4.51 -7.65 5.06
C ALA A 166 -3.78 -8.45 6.17
N SER A 167 -2.53 -8.83 5.92
CA SER A 167 -1.69 -9.43 6.95
C SER A 167 -1.38 -8.42 8.06
N LYS A 168 -1.12 -8.92 9.27
CA LYS A 168 -0.70 -8.07 10.40
C LYS A 168 0.51 -7.20 10.03
N SER A 169 1.50 -7.76 9.34
CA SER A 169 2.68 -7.02 8.88
C SER A 169 2.34 -5.89 7.93
N THR A 170 1.38 -6.10 7.02
CA THR A 170 0.88 -5.07 6.10
C THR A 170 0.13 -3.96 6.85
N MET A 171 -0.72 -4.32 7.82
CA MET A 171 -1.44 -3.34 8.65
C MET A 171 -0.47 -2.45 9.45
N GLN A 172 0.52 -3.06 10.10
CA GLN A 172 1.54 -2.34 10.86
C GLN A 172 2.40 -1.42 9.97
N LEU A 173 2.77 -1.90 8.78
CA LEU A 173 3.50 -1.09 7.80
C LEU A 173 2.66 0.10 7.33
N THR A 174 1.38 -0.12 7.01
CA THR A 174 0.46 0.95 6.60
C THR A 174 0.31 2.00 7.68
N ASN A 175 0.11 1.58 8.93
CA ASN A 175 0.06 2.50 10.06
C ASN A 175 1.35 3.31 10.20
N ARG A 176 2.50 2.67 10.04
CA ARG A 176 3.79 3.36 10.04
C ARG A 176 3.89 4.42 8.95
N LEU A 177 3.46 4.09 7.72
CA LEU A 177 3.42 5.04 6.61
C LEU A 177 2.52 6.25 6.90
N LEU A 178 1.33 6.03 7.46
CA LEU A 178 0.41 7.10 7.86
C LEU A 178 1.05 8.04 8.90
N GLN A 179 1.79 7.49 9.86
CA GLN A 179 2.49 8.27 10.88
C GLN A 179 3.64 9.13 10.31
N THR A 180 4.22 8.77 9.18
CA THR A 180 5.31 9.55 8.57
C THR A 180 4.84 10.89 7.99
N LYS A 181 3.54 11.05 7.76
CA LYS A 181 2.93 12.27 7.19
C LYS A 181 3.63 12.73 5.91
N ASN A 182 4.00 11.79 5.04
CA ASN A 182 4.68 12.10 3.77
C ASN A 182 3.68 12.71 2.78
N LYS A 183 3.92 13.94 2.35
CA LYS A 183 3.04 14.69 1.42
C LYS A 183 2.94 14.09 0.01
N ASN A 184 3.90 13.23 -0.37
CA ASN A 184 3.96 12.61 -1.68
C ASN A 184 3.35 11.20 -1.70
N ILE A 185 2.83 10.70 -0.56
CA ILE A 185 2.20 9.39 -0.45
C ILE A 185 0.75 9.57 -0.04
N GLY A 186 -0.18 9.24 -0.92
CA GLY A 186 -1.61 9.21 -0.65
C GLY A 186 -2.09 7.77 -0.41
N ILE A 187 -2.93 7.56 0.61
CA ILE A 187 -3.45 6.23 0.93
C ILE A 187 -4.97 6.26 1.09
N VAL A 188 -5.65 5.39 0.34
CA VAL A 188 -7.08 5.14 0.53
C VAL A 188 -7.25 3.73 1.08
N LEU A 189 -7.82 3.62 2.27
CA LEU A 189 -8.11 2.35 2.92
C LEU A 189 -9.61 2.07 2.84
N GLY A 190 -10.00 1.01 2.13
CA GLY A 190 -11.36 0.52 2.08
C GLY A 190 -11.58 -0.64 3.04
N VAL A 191 -12.54 -0.54 3.93
CA VAL A 191 -12.88 -1.59 4.91
C VAL A 191 -14.37 -1.89 4.90
N ASN A 192 -14.71 -3.17 4.89
CA ASN A 192 -16.10 -3.63 4.90
C ASN A 192 -16.66 -3.75 6.33
N ASP A 193 -15.83 -4.13 7.32
CA ASP A 193 -16.23 -4.24 8.72
C ASP A 193 -15.18 -3.61 9.63
N VAL A 194 -15.62 -2.59 10.37
CA VAL A 194 -14.74 -1.80 11.24
C VAL A 194 -14.35 -2.52 12.52
N GLN A 195 -15.17 -3.46 12.98
CA GLN A 195 -14.91 -4.19 14.22
C GLN A 195 -13.71 -5.13 14.12
N SER A 196 -13.24 -5.39 12.91
CA SER A 196 -12.13 -6.31 12.63
C SER A 196 -10.74 -5.65 12.59
N ILE A 197 -10.62 -4.33 12.79
CA ILE A 197 -9.33 -3.62 12.76
C ILE A 197 -9.09 -2.86 14.08
N PRO A 198 -8.65 -3.55 15.16
CA PRO A 198 -8.41 -2.92 16.45
C PRO A 198 -7.37 -1.79 16.41
N GLU A 199 -6.41 -1.87 15.49
CA GLU A 199 -5.27 -0.95 15.39
C GLU A 199 -5.66 0.45 14.87
N PHE A 200 -6.82 0.59 14.22
CA PHE A 200 -7.35 1.85 13.70
C PHE A 200 -8.61 2.35 14.42
N ALA A 201 -8.98 1.72 15.53
CA ALA A 201 -10.22 2.05 16.24
C ALA A 201 -10.14 3.30 17.14
N HIS A 202 -8.98 3.93 17.24
CA HIS A 202 -8.70 4.99 18.21
C HIS A 202 -8.23 6.33 17.59
N GLU A 203 -8.36 6.51 16.26
CA GLU A 203 -8.07 7.81 15.63
C GLU A 203 -9.31 8.48 15.03
#